data_50bfe12587024be56320418fc2f11e05
#
_entry.id   50bfe12587024be56320418fc2f11e05
#
_cell.length_a   1.000
_cell.length_b   1.000
_cell.length_c   1.000
_cell.angle_alpha   90.00
_cell.angle_beta   90.00
_cell.angle_gamma   90.00
#
_symmetry.space_group_name_H-M   'P 1'
#
loop_
_entity.id
_entity.type
_entity.pdbx_description
1 polymer ?
#
loop_
_entity_poly.entity_id
_entity_poly.type
_entity_poly.pdbx_seq_one_letter_code
_entity_poly.pdbx_strand_id
1 'polypeptide(L)'
;MPDLIQRFTLLDNSYPLVVEKPYAIGYVSLCLVFIAANIFLLGTFYYRLKKQGEKIPVMERKVIIALGVIAVVAITTIISSQLLWRDKATALGYQPCPAFTLLIDKSGRTAWVKDTALCEDKIVKKVLSYGSFKEMQDIRTLQINRAK
;
A
#
# COMPACT_ATOMS: atom_id res chain seq x y z
N MET A 1 2.99 -5.11 7.02
CA MET A 1 1.69 -4.87 7.67
C MET A 1 1.65 -3.67 8.64
N PRO A 2 2.73 -3.19 9.25
CA PRO A 2 2.64 -2.03 10.15
C PRO A 2 2.07 -0.77 9.48
N ASP A 3 2.35 -0.55 8.21
CA ASP A 3 1.98 0.67 7.47
C ASP A 3 0.45 0.85 7.29
N LEU A 4 -0.31 -0.23 7.19
CA LEU A 4 -1.76 -0.17 6.98
C LEU A 4 -2.50 0.09 8.31
N ILE A 5 -2.12 -0.62 9.36
CA ILE A 5 -2.65 -0.40 10.71
C ILE A 5 -2.35 1.02 11.17
N GLN A 6 -1.11 1.48 10.93
CA GLN A 6 -0.67 2.82 11.26
C GLN A 6 -1.49 3.92 10.57
N ARG A 7 -1.92 3.72 9.32
CA ARG A 7 -2.77 4.68 8.60
C ARG A 7 -4.18 4.78 9.17
N PHE A 8 -4.79 3.65 9.50
CA PHE A 8 -6.10 3.67 10.15
C PHE A 8 -6.01 4.36 11.52
N THR A 9 -4.94 4.11 12.27
CA THR A 9 -4.67 4.80 13.54
C THR A 9 -4.49 6.31 13.35
N LEU A 10 -3.84 6.75 12.25
CA LEU A 10 -3.71 8.17 11.94
C LEU A 10 -5.05 8.84 11.63
N LEU A 11 -5.93 8.16 10.89
CA LEU A 11 -7.29 8.65 10.65
C LEU A 11 -8.08 8.76 11.95
N ASP A 12 -8.04 7.73 12.78
CA ASP A 12 -8.76 7.68 14.07
C ASP A 12 -8.24 8.75 15.05
N ASN A 13 -6.94 9.04 15.02
CA ASN A 13 -6.31 10.11 15.81
C ASN A 13 -6.47 11.52 15.22
N SER A 14 -7.31 11.67 14.19
CA SER A 14 -7.63 12.97 13.59
C SER A 14 -6.44 13.80 13.16
N TYR A 15 -5.42 13.17 12.57
CA TYR A 15 -4.28 13.91 12.00
C TYR A 15 -4.74 14.88 10.90
N PRO A 16 -4.16 16.08 10.81
CA PRO A 16 -4.58 17.09 9.84
C PRO A 16 -4.32 16.67 8.39
N LEU A 17 -3.31 15.81 8.19
CA LEU A 17 -2.91 15.30 6.89
C LEU A 17 -2.48 13.84 7.00
N VAL A 18 -2.95 13.02 6.07
CA VAL A 18 -2.58 11.60 5.97
C VAL A 18 -2.22 11.28 4.52
N VAL A 19 -1.14 10.49 4.32
CA VAL A 19 -0.68 10.11 2.98
C VAL A 19 -1.08 8.67 2.67
N GLU A 20 -1.82 8.50 1.59
CA GLU A 20 -2.16 7.20 1.01
C GLU A 20 -1.01 6.68 0.16
N LYS A 21 -0.59 5.41 0.40
CA LYS A 21 0.41 4.69 -0.39
C LYS A 21 -0.21 3.39 -0.89
N PRO A 22 -0.80 3.35 -2.07
CA PRO A 22 -1.60 2.21 -2.53
C PRO A 22 -0.82 0.90 -2.68
N TYR A 23 0.50 0.99 -2.87
CA TYR A 23 1.33 -0.17 -3.20
C TYR A 23 1.81 -1.01 -2.00
N ALA A 24 1.56 -0.61 -0.76
CA ALA A 24 2.07 -1.33 0.41
C ALA A 24 1.57 -2.80 0.49
N ILE A 25 0.36 -3.05 -0.02
CA ILE A 25 -0.25 -4.39 -0.04
C ILE A 25 0.34 -5.26 -1.18
N GLY A 26 0.77 -4.64 -2.27
CA GLY A 26 1.36 -5.34 -3.41
C GLY A 26 2.63 -6.12 -3.07
N TYR A 27 3.41 -5.65 -2.11
CA TYR A 27 4.63 -6.36 -1.68
C TYR A 27 4.36 -7.72 -1.04
N VAL A 28 3.27 -7.87 -0.28
CA VAL A 28 2.90 -9.16 0.32
C VAL A 28 2.56 -10.17 -0.76
N SER A 29 1.79 -9.75 -1.76
CA SER A 29 1.42 -10.60 -2.90
C SER A 29 2.64 -11.02 -3.71
N LEU A 30 3.59 -10.10 -3.90
CA LEU A 30 4.85 -10.39 -4.58
C LEU A 30 5.67 -11.45 -3.83
N CYS A 31 5.77 -11.36 -2.51
CA CYS A 31 6.45 -12.38 -1.69
C CYS A 31 5.80 -13.76 -1.85
N LEU A 32 4.47 -13.84 -1.87
CA LEU A 32 3.76 -15.12 -2.07
C LEU A 32 4.04 -15.73 -3.45
N VAL A 33 4.09 -14.91 -4.49
CA VAL A 33 4.47 -15.37 -5.85
C VAL A 33 5.90 -15.89 -5.86
N PHE A 34 6.85 -15.21 -5.23
CA PHE A 34 8.23 -15.69 -5.11
C PHE A 34 8.34 -17.01 -4.36
N ILE A 35 7.61 -17.19 -3.26
CA ILE A 35 7.57 -18.44 -2.51
C ILE A 35 7.02 -19.57 -3.40
N ALA A 36 5.91 -19.36 -4.09
CA ALA A 36 5.32 -20.35 -4.98
C ALA A 36 6.27 -20.73 -6.14
N ALA A 37 6.97 -19.77 -6.74
CA ALA A 37 7.96 -20.02 -7.78
C ALA A 37 9.13 -20.86 -7.26
N ASN A 38 9.64 -20.58 -6.05
CA ASN A 38 10.71 -21.37 -5.45
C ASN A 38 10.27 -22.81 -5.15
N ILE A 39 9.07 -23.02 -4.62
CA ILE A 39 8.51 -24.36 -4.40
C ILE A 39 8.42 -25.13 -5.72
N PHE A 40 7.99 -24.47 -6.79
CA PHE A 40 7.93 -25.08 -8.12
C PHE A 40 9.31 -25.50 -8.64
N LEU A 41 10.30 -24.61 -8.56
CA LEU A 41 11.67 -24.90 -9.01
C LEU A 41 12.29 -26.07 -8.22
N LEU A 42 12.18 -26.04 -6.91
CA LEU A 42 12.69 -27.11 -6.05
C LEU A 42 11.97 -28.43 -6.32
N GLY A 43 10.66 -28.41 -6.52
CA GLY A 43 9.88 -29.60 -6.84
C GLY A 43 10.25 -30.18 -8.20
N THR A 44 10.42 -29.36 -9.24
CA THR A 44 10.85 -29.84 -10.57
C THR A 44 12.24 -30.45 -10.52
N PHE A 45 13.16 -29.80 -9.81
CA PHE A 45 14.50 -30.31 -9.59
C PHE A 45 14.49 -31.68 -8.87
N TYR A 46 13.73 -31.79 -7.80
CA TYR A 46 13.57 -33.06 -7.07
C TYR A 46 13.02 -34.20 -7.92
N TYR A 47 11.94 -33.93 -8.72
CA TYR A 47 11.37 -34.96 -9.60
C TYR A 47 12.31 -35.36 -10.74
N ARG A 48 13.11 -34.45 -11.25
CA ARG A 48 14.16 -34.74 -12.26
C ARG A 48 15.23 -35.65 -11.66
N LEU A 49 15.72 -35.37 -10.45
CA LEU A 49 16.73 -36.20 -9.78
C LEU A 49 16.21 -37.61 -9.53
N LYS A 50 14.92 -37.77 -9.16
CA LYS A 50 14.30 -39.09 -8.96
C LYS A 50 13.86 -39.80 -10.23
N LYS A 51 14.17 -39.25 -11.43
CA LYS A 51 13.74 -39.79 -12.72
C LYS A 51 12.21 -39.98 -12.84
N GLN A 52 11.42 -39.20 -12.09
CA GLN A 52 9.95 -39.22 -12.08
C GLN A 52 9.37 -38.07 -12.91
N GLY A 53 9.88 -37.88 -14.14
CA GLY A 53 9.50 -36.77 -15.02
C GLY A 53 8.01 -36.70 -15.34
N GLU A 54 7.31 -37.83 -15.32
CA GLU A 54 5.85 -37.91 -15.56
C GLU A 54 5.02 -37.12 -14.54
N LYS A 55 5.54 -36.84 -13.35
CA LYS A 55 4.86 -36.06 -12.30
C LYS A 55 4.99 -34.56 -12.47
N ILE A 56 5.91 -34.09 -13.32
CA ILE A 56 6.18 -32.67 -13.55
C ILE A 56 4.94 -31.94 -14.10
N PRO A 57 4.27 -32.43 -15.16
CA PRO A 57 3.10 -31.72 -15.73
C PRO A 57 1.92 -31.60 -14.77
N VAL A 58 1.73 -32.61 -13.90
CA VAL A 58 0.68 -32.56 -12.85
C VAL A 58 1.02 -31.49 -11.82
N MET A 59 2.29 -31.37 -11.41
CA MET A 59 2.74 -30.36 -10.48
C MET A 59 2.64 -28.96 -11.11
N GLU A 60 3.05 -28.80 -12.34
CA GLU A 60 2.96 -27.56 -13.11
C GLU A 60 1.53 -27.03 -13.14
N ARG A 61 0.56 -27.88 -13.50
CA ARG A 61 -0.87 -27.51 -13.49
C ARG A 61 -1.35 -27.03 -12.11
N LYS A 62 -0.96 -27.71 -11.02
CA LYS A 62 -1.31 -27.30 -9.66
C LYS A 62 -0.72 -25.95 -9.29
N VAL A 63 0.52 -25.69 -9.68
CA VAL A 63 1.19 -24.41 -9.41
C VAL A 63 0.55 -23.28 -10.21
N ILE A 64 0.21 -23.48 -11.49
CA ILE A 64 -0.47 -22.48 -12.30
C ILE A 64 -1.83 -22.11 -11.67
N ILE A 65 -2.59 -23.10 -11.22
CA ILE A 65 -3.87 -22.85 -10.53
C ILE A 65 -3.64 -22.06 -9.24
N ALA A 66 -2.67 -22.47 -8.42
CA ALA A 66 -2.34 -21.78 -7.17
C ALA A 66 -1.92 -20.32 -7.41
N LEU A 67 -1.08 -20.06 -8.41
CA LEU A 67 -0.67 -18.71 -8.80
C LEU A 67 -1.87 -17.88 -9.29
N GLY A 68 -2.78 -18.47 -10.05
CA GLY A 68 -4.00 -17.81 -10.47
C GLY A 68 -4.88 -17.40 -9.29
N VAL A 69 -5.07 -18.28 -8.32
CA VAL A 69 -5.83 -17.98 -7.10
C VAL A 69 -5.15 -16.87 -6.29
N ILE A 70 -3.83 -16.94 -6.10
CA ILE A 70 -3.06 -15.91 -5.38
C ILE A 70 -3.22 -14.55 -6.09
N ALA A 71 -3.15 -14.50 -7.42
CA ALA A 71 -3.31 -13.27 -8.18
C ALA A 71 -4.71 -12.66 -8.00
N VAL A 72 -5.77 -13.47 -8.08
CA VAL A 72 -7.14 -13.01 -7.87
C VAL A 72 -7.33 -12.46 -6.46
N VAL A 73 -6.87 -13.18 -5.43
CA VAL A 73 -6.95 -12.74 -4.03
C VAL A 73 -6.18 -11.44 -3.82
N ALA A 74 -4.98 -11.31 -4.41
CA ALA A 74 -4.17 -10.11 -4.31
C ALA A 74 -4.87 -8.89 -4.93
N ILE A 75 -5.39 -9.03 -6.14
CA ILE A 75 -6.11 -7.94 -6.84
C ILE A 75 -7.34 -7.52 -6.04
N THR A 76 -8.14 -8.48 -5.57
CA THR A 76 -9.34 -8.21 -4.78
C THR A 76 -9.00 -7.48 -3.48
N THR A 77 -7.95 -7.91 -2.79
CA THR A 77 -7.50 -7.29 -1.54
C THR A 77 -7.02 -5.85 -1.77
N ILE A 78 -6.28 -5.59 -2.86
CA ILE A 78 -5.81 -4.24 -3.19
C ILE A 78 -7.00 -3.32 -3.47
N ILE A 79 -7.94 -3.75 -4.30
CA ILE A 79 -9.12 -2.95 -4.66
C ILE A 79 -9.98 -2.68 -3.41
N SER A 80 -10.30 -3.72 -2.65
CA SER A 80 -11.14 -3.59 -1.45
C SER A 80 -10.50 -2.67 -0.40
N SER A 81 -9.19 -2.77 -0.19
CA SER A 81 -8.50 -1.92 0.78
C SER A 81 -8.48 -0.45 0.38
N GLN A 82 -8.38 -0.14 -0.92
CA GLN A 82 -8.44 1.23 -1.42
C GLN A 82 -9.84 1.81 -1.29
N LEU A 83 -10.87 1.03 -1.60
CA LEU A 83 -12.26 1.48 -1.45
C LEU A 83 -12.59 1.75 0.02
N LEU A 84 -12.32 0.80 0.91
CA LEU A 84 -12.56 0.95 2.35
C LEU A 84 -11.78 2.13 2.95
N TRP A 85 -10.55 2.36 2.50
CA TRP A 85 -9.76 3.51 2.92
C TRP A 85 -10.41 4.83 2.52
N ARG A 86 -10.81 4.96 1.25
CA ARG A 86 -11.43 6.17 0.72
C ARG A 86 -12.76 6.47 1.40
N ASP A 87 -13.61 5.46 1.55
CA ASP A 87 -14.89 5.60 2.24
C ASP A 87 -14.70 6.06 3.68
N LYS A 88 -13.76 5.45 4.42
CA LYS A 88 -13.46 5.86 5.80
C LYS A 88 -12.87 7.27 5.86
N ALA A 89 -11.96 7.62 4.96
CA ALA A 89 -11.34 8.94 4.93
C ALA A 89 -12.38 10.03 4.64
N THR A 90 -13.25 9.82 3.65
CA THR A 90 -14.33 10.77 3.32
C THR A 90 -15.35 10.89 4.43
N ALA A 91 -15.75 9.77 5.09
CA ALA A 91 -16.65 9.79 6.23
C ALA A 91 -16.08 10.58 7.43
N LEU A 92 -14.77 10.63 7.57
CA LEU A 92 -14.07 11.43 8.60
C LEU A 92 -13.77 12.87 8.16
N GLY A 93 -14.29 13.30 7.00
CA GLY A 93 -14.17 14.68 6.50
C GLY A 93 -12.83 14.97 5.81
N TYR A 94 -12.06 13.94 5.43
CA TYR A 94 -10.86 14.15 4.64
C TYR A 94 -11.18 14.30 3.16
N GLN A 95 -10.43 15.17 2.50
CA GLN A 95 -10.49 15.40 1.07
C GLN A 95 -9.13 15.15 0.42
N PRO A 96 -9.08 14.51 -0.76
CA PRO A 96 -7.82 14.30 -1.45
C PRO A 96 -7.31 15.62 -2.02
N CYS A 97 -6.03 15.91 -1.83
CA CYS A 97 -5.41 17.06 -2.49
C CYS A 97 -5.38 16.86 -4.01
N PRO A 98 -5.52 17.94 -4.81
CA PRO A 98 -5.34 17.88 -6.25
C PRO A 98 -4.00 17.25 -6.62
N ALA A 99 -3.97 16.53 -7.74
CA ALA A 99 -2.75 15.94 -8.26
C ALA A 99 -1.66 17.04 -8.43
N PHE A 100 -0.42 16.69 -8.11
CA PHE A 100 0.75 17.56 -8.23
C PHE A 100 0.82 18.77 -7.28
N THR A 101 -0.06 18.91 -6.30
CA THR A 101 0.04 19.96 -5.28
C THR A 101 1.00 19.58 -4.15
N LEU A 102 0.84 18.37 -3.61
CA LEU A 102 1.72 17.77 -2.61
C LEU A 102 2.32 16.48 -3.17
N LEU A 103 3.53 16.12 -2.74
CA LEU A 103 4.23 14.89 -3.16
C LEU A 103 4.43 14.79 -4.68
N ILE A 104 4.76 15.88 -5.34
CA ILE A 104 4.85 16.01 -6.81
C ILE A 104 5.70 14.91 -7.45
N ASP A 105 6.83 14.55 -6.82
CA ASP A 105 7.79 13.57 -7.35
C ASP A 105 7.47 12.12 -6.95
N LYS A 106 6.34 11.87 -6.28
CA LYS A 106 6.01 10.56 -5.73
C LYS A 106 4.76 10.00 -6.39
N SER A 107 4.96 9.39 -7.56
CA SER A 107 3.88 8.71 -8.29
C SER A 107 3.14 7.71 -7.39
N GLY A 108 1.82 7.74 -7.46
CA GLY A 108 0.96 6.82 -6.73
C GLY A 108 0.77 7.11 -5.25
N ARG A 109 1.14 8.31 -4.77
CA ARG A 109 0.82 8.76 -3.41
C ARG A 109 -0.18 9.90 -3.48
N THR A 110 -1.20 9.84 -2.62
CA THR A 110 -2.21 10.89 -2.50
C THR A 110 -2.21 11.41 -1.07
N ALA A 111 -2.13 12.72 -0.92
CA ALA A 111 -2.30 13.37 0.38
C ALA A 111 -3.78 13.64 0.62
N TRP A 112 -4.27 13.25 1.78
CA TRP A 112 -5.63 13.49 2.25
C TRP A 112 -5.58 14.47 3.41
N VAL A 113 -6.36 15.53 3.35
CA VAL A 113 -6.35 16.62 4.31
C VAL A 113 -7.76 16.90 4.83
N LYS A 114 -7.84 17.39 6.08
CA LYS A 114 -9.11 17.89 6.63
C LYS A 114 -9.40 19.33 6.18
N ASP A 115 -8.35 20.12 5.96
CA ASP A 115 -8.45 21.48 5.47
C ASP A 115 -7.74 21.58 4.12
N THR A 116 -8.48 21.93 3.07
CA THR A 116 -7.96 22.05 1.71
C THR A 116 -6.88 23.11 1.56
N ALA A 117 -6.85 24.13 2.44
CA ALA A 117 -5.80 25.15 2.47
C ALA A 117 -4.39 24.53 2.66
N LEU A 118 -4.30 23.36 3.31
CA LEU A 118 -3.02 22.65 3.48
C LEU A 118 -2.43 22.12 2.17
N CYS A 119 -3.25 21.88 1.15
CA CYS A 119 -2.76 21.38 -0.14
C CYS A 119 -1.88 22.41 -0.86
N GLU A 120 -2.11 23.71 -0.62
CA GLU A 120 -1.37 24.80 -1.26
C GLU A 120 -0.31 25.42 -0.34
N ASP A 121 -0.24 24.99 0.91
CA ASP A 121 0.70 25.54 1.91
C ASP A 121 2.15 25.21 1.53
N LYS A 122 2.96 26.24 1.26
CA LYS A 122 4.36 26.13 0.88
C LYS A 122 5.22 25.46 1.96
N ILE A 123 4.87 25.64 3.25
CA ILE A 123 5.62 25.04 4.37
C ILE A 123 5.29 23.56 4.45
N VAL A 124 4.00 23.18 4.34
CA VAL A 124 3.57 21.79 4.27
C VAL A 124 4.24 21.08 3.10
N LYS A 125 4.29 21.70 1.92
CA LYS A 125 4.96 21.16 0.74
C LYS A 125 6.45 20.93 0.95
N LYS A 126 7.12 21.79 1.70
CA LYS A 126 8.55 21.65 2.03
C LYS A 126 8.82 20.53 3.03
N VAL A 127 7.93 20.34 4.01
CA VAL A 127 8.05 19.31 5.05
C VAL A 127 7.64 17.93 4.51
N LEU A 128 6.59 17.88 3.68
CA LEU A 128 6.05 16.63 3.13
C LEU A 128 6.82 16.20 1.88
N SER A 129 7.97 15.55 2.07
CA SER A 129 8.81 15.08 0.96
C SER A 129 8.48 13.65 0.54
N TYR A 130 8.27 12.75 1.50
CA TYR A 130 8.08 11.32 1.27
C TYR A 130 6.76 10.77 1.82
N GLY A 131 5.96 11.57 2.52
CA GLY A 131 4.76 11.10 3.20
C GLY A 131 5.09 10.07 4.29
N SER A 132 6.18 10.29 5.03
CA SER A 132 6.56 9.49 6.18
C SER A 132 5.71 9.84 7.41
N PHE A 133 5.66 8.92 8.38
CA PHE A 133 4.95 9.17 9.63
C PHE A 133 5.50 10.40 10.38
N LYS A 134 6.82 10.53 10.40
CA LYS A 134 7.51 11.67 11.03
C LYS A 134 7.08 13.00 10.39
N GLU A 135 7.07 13.07 9.07
CA GLU A 135 6.63 14.28 8.35
C GLU A 135 5.17 14.65 8.69
N MET A 136 4.29 13.66 8.81
CA MET A 136 2.90 13.89 9.22
C MET A 136 2.79 14.39 10.67
N GLN A 137 3.65 13.91 11.58
CA GLN A 137 3.75 14.45 12.95
C GLN A 137 4.27 15.89 12.97
N ASP A 138 5.29 16.19 12.19
CA ASP A 138 5.85 17.53 12.09
C ASP A 138 4.80 18.52 11.59
N ILE A 139 3.99 18.13 10.58
CA ILE A 139 2.88 18.96 10.07
C ILE A 139 1.82 19.17 11.17
N ARG A 140 1.48 18.14 11.94
CA ARG A 140 0.56 18.29 13.07
C ARG A 140 1.07 19.30 14.10
N THR A 141 2.34 19.22 14.44
CA THR A 141 2.99 20.15 15.39
C THR A 141 3.00 21.58 14.85
N LEU A 142 3.30 21.75 13.56
CA LEU A 142 3.23 23.05 12.89
C LEU A 142 1.83 23.67 12.96
N GLN A 143 0.77 22.88 12.77
CA GLN A 143 -0.59 23.38 12.87
C GLN A 143 -0.98 23.77 14.29
N ILE A 144 -0.62 22.97 15.28
CA ILE A 144 -0.87 23.30 16.69
C ILE A 144 -0.19 24.62 17.06
N ASN A 145 1.04 24.87 16.57
CA ASN A 145 1.76 26.11 16.84
C ASN A 145 1.19 27.32 16.12
N ARG A 146 0.48 27.13 14.98
CA ARG A 146 -0.20 28.23 14.26
C ARG A 146 -1.55 28.58 14.88
N ALA A 147 -2.16 27.66 15.63
CA ALA A 147 -3.45 27.85 16.28
C ALA A 147 -3.33 28.53 17.68
N LYS A 148 -2.11 28.70 18.18
CA LYS A 148 -1.78 29.43 19.42
C LYS A 148 -1.50 30.89 19.09
#